data_ea4aea50b51a6715815c24c5d69c3242
#
_entry.id   ea4aea50b51a6715815c24c5d69c3242
#
_cell.length_a   1.000
_cell.length_b   1.000
_cell.length_c   1.000
_cell.angle_alpha   90.00
_cell.angle_beta   90.00
_cell.angle_gamma   90.00
#
_symmetry.space_group_name_H-M   'P 1'
#
loop_
_entity.id
_entity.type
_entity.pdbx_description
1 polymer ?
#
loop_
_entity_poly.entity_id
_entity_poly.type
_entity_poly.pdbx_seq_one_letter_code
_entity_poly.pdbx_strand_id
1 'polypeptide(L)'
;LVGWLETEIDTLAADKPNPGRTDTFHRLNRAEYANAVRDLLSIEVDVAELLPADDIDAYGFDNMADVLTVSPALMERYLSAARKTARLAVGETPLGPISQTYEVPILLNQADRMSDDLPFGSRGGVAMKHYFPVAGEYDLSLRLHRNYVNYIRGMGSRHEIEVRFDGKLIESFEVGGQEPAVLQAPASYGGNQFGDREWEEYMLFADSNLRLRFDAEAGPHVVGVSFVRRFTETEGVLQPPQSVFAAAVNEMRDGDAAIEVAQITGPFEASGPGITPSRQAIFACRPSNNDADSEDACALEILSNIAHKAYRRPLQQADIDTLMDFYHIGRGDRRFGFDAGIQLAIERVLISPDFLFRVEED
;
A
#
# COMPACT_ATOMS: atom_id res chain seq x y z
N LEU A 1 -33.29 5.26 -46.77
CA LEU A 1 -31.97 5.90 -46.62
C LEU A 1 -31.06 5.09 -45.69
N VAL A 2 -31.51 4.74 -44.45
CA VAL A 2 -30.70 3.99 -43.48
C VAL A 2 -30.30 2.64 -44.05
N GLY A 3 -31.23 1.80 -44.49
CA GLY A 3 -30.92 0.49 -45.07
C GLY A 3 -30.04 0.51 -46.30
N TRP A 4 -30.12 1.59 -47.11
CA TRP A 4 -29.20 1.77 -48.25
C TRP A 4 -27.78 2.10 -47.75
N LEU A 5 -27.65 3.00 -46.76
CA LEU A 5 -26.36 3.33 -46.17
C LEU A 5 -25.69 2.12 -45.48
N GLU A 6 -26.46 1.33 -44.77
CA GLU A 6 -25.97 0.07 -44.15
C GLU A 6 -25.43 -0.88 -45.22
N THR A 7 -26.20 -1.14 -46.28
CA THR A 7 -25.77 -2.04 -47.36
C THR A 7 -24.52 -1.53 -48.08
N GLU A 8 -24.43 -0.22 -48.34
CA GLU A 8 -23.29 0.38 -49.04
C GLU A 8 -22.03 0.33 -48.17
N ILE A 9 -22.14 0.64 -46.85
CA ILE A 9 -21.03 0.56 -45.90
C ILE A 9 -20.56 -0.89 -45.74
N ASP A 10 -21.48 -1.84 -45.56
CA ASP A 10 -21.15 -3.24 -45.44
C ASP A 10 -20.46 -3.80 -46.70
N THR A 11 -20.89 -3.37 -47.87
CA THR A 11 -20.27 -3.77 -49.16
C THR A 11 -18.83 -3.21 -49.24
N LEU A 12 -18.63 -1.95 -48.88
CA LEU A 12 -17.30 -1.32 -48.84
C LEU A 12 -16.39 -1.95 -47.80
N ALA A 13 -16.94 -2.31 -46.63
CA ALA A 13 -16.20 -2.97 -45.58
C ALA A 13 -15.78 -4.40 -45.97
N ALA A 14 -16.63 -5.13 -46.72
CA ALA A 14 -16.30 -6.45 -47.24
C ALA A 14 -15.17 -6.42 -48.28
N ASP A 15 -15.16 -5.40 -49.14
CA ASP A 15 -14.13 -5.23 -50.19
C ASP A 15 -12.76 -4.76 -49.59
N LYS A 16 -12.79 -4.01 -48.52
CA LYS A 16 -11.60 -3.48 -47.84
C LYS A 16 -11.81 -3.50 -46.33
N PRO A 17 -11.77 -4.69 -45.71
CA PRO A 17 -11.96 -4.79 -44.27
C PRO A 17 -10.85 -4.03 -43.53
N ASN A 18 -11.25 -2.96 -42.86
CA ASN A 18 -10.37 -2.21 -41.98
C ASN A 18 -11.07 -2.10 -40.60
N PRO A 19 -10.78 -3.01 -39.68
CA PRO A 19 -11.40 -2.99 -38.36
C PRO A 19 -10.97 -1.80 -37.48
N GLY A 20 -10.18 -0.85 -38.05
CA GLY A 20 -9.72 0.33 -37.30
C GLY A 20 -8.59 0.05 -36.35
N ARG A 21 -7.96 -1.12 -36.41
CA ARG A 21 -6.78 -1.43 -35.62
C ARG A 21 -5.59 -0.67 -36.19
N THR A 22 -4.96 0.13 -35.34
CA THR A 22 -3.74 0.86 -35.68
C THR A 22 -2.48 0.20 -35.13
N ASP A 23 -2.56 -0.35 -33.93
CA ASP A 23 -1.43 -1.03 -33.27
C ASP A 23 -1.87 -2.34 -32.62
N THR A 24 -1.15 -3.43 -32.94
CA THR A 24 -1.37 -4.77 -32.39
C THR A 24 -0.59 -5.00 -31.09
N PHE A 25 0.03 -3.96 -30.53
CA PHE A 25 0.99 -4.10 -29.47
C PHE A 25 1.00 -2.84 -28.58
N HIS A 26 0.80 -3.03 -27.28
CA HIS A 26 0.90 -1.96 -26.29
C HIS A 26 1.46 -2.50 -24.97
N ARG A 27 2.10 -1.63 -24.19
CA ARG A 27 2.48 -1.99 -22.82
C ARG A 27 1.26 -1.99 -21.89
N LEU A 28 1.37 -2.74 -20.81
CA LEU A 28 0.38 -2.63 -19.74
C LEU A 28 0.41 -1.21 -19.16
N ASN A 29 -0.77 -0.60 -18.96
CA ASN A 29 -0.87 0.59 -18.16
C ASN A 29 -0.73 0.25 -16.66
N ARG A 30 -0.70 1.26 -15.82
CA ARG A 30 -0.48 1.08 -14.38
C ARG A 30 -1.51 0.17 -13.72
N ALA A 31 -2.79 0.31 -14.08
CA ALA A 31 -3.87 -0.52 -13.53
C ALA A 31 -3.80 -1.97 -14.04
N GLU A 32 -3.51 -2.16 -15.33
CA GLU A 32 -3.32 -3.47 -15.93
C GLU A 32 -2.11 -4.21 -15.35
N TYR A 33 -1.01 -3.49 -15.10
CA TYR A 33 0.16 -4.04 -14.42
C TYR A 33 -0.18 -4.52 -13.00
N ALA A 34 -0.91 -3.70 -12.21
CA ALA A 34 -1.36 -4.10 -10.88
C ALA A 34 -2.21 -5.38 -10.91
N ASN A 35 -3.19 -5.41 -11.81
CA ASN A 35 -4.06 -6.57 -11.98
C ASN A 35 -3.27 -7.82 -12.42
N ALA A 36 -2.35 -7.68 -13.37
CA ALA A 36 -1.53 -8.78 -13.84
C ALA A 36 -0.62 -9.35 -12.72
N VAL A 37 -0.03 -8.47 -11.90
CA VAL A 37 0.77 -8.88 -10.73
C VAL A 37 -0.09 -9.59 -9.69
N ARG A 38 -1.26 -9.04 -9.34
CA ARG A 38 -2.18 -9.66 -8.39
C ARG A 38 -2.62 -11.03 -8.86
N ASP A 39 -3.01 -11.17 -10.12
CA ASP A 39 -3.52 -12.42 -10.68
C ASP A 39 -2.41 -13.47 -10.82
N LEU A 40 -1.17 -13.04 -11.07
CA LEU A 40 -0.02 -13.94 -11.20
C LEU A 40 0.52 -14.42 -9.84
N LEU A 41 0.67 -13.48 -8.89
CA LEU A 41 1.39 -13.72 -7.63
C LEU A 41 0.52 -13.69 -6.39
N SER A 42 -0.80 -13.45 -6.52
CA SER A 42 -1.73 -13.31 -5.40
C SER A 42 -1.26 -12.27 -4.37
N ILE A 43 -0.71 -11.15 -4.84
CA ILE A 43 -0.26 -10.04 -4.02
C ILE A 43 -0.82 -8.71 -4.56
N GLU A 44 -1.38 -7.92 -3.67
CA GLU A 44 -1.76 -6.54 -4.00
C GLU A 44 -0.60 -5.60 -3.72
N VAL A 45 -0.21 -4.83 -4.72
CA VAL A 45 0.85 -3.82 -4.62
C VAL A 45 0.27 -2.44 -4.91
N ASP A 46 0.70 -1.45 -4.15
CA ASP A 46 0.36 -0.06 -4.46
C ASP A 46 1.20 0.41 -5.66
N VAL A 47 0.62 0.26 -6.84
CA VAL A 47 1.29 0.64 -8.08
C VAL A 47 1.47 2.15 -8.21
N ALA A 48 0.68 2.97 -7.50
CA ALA A 48 0.84 4.43 -7.52
C ALA A 48 2.17 4.87 -6.87
N GLU A 49 2.64 4.11 -5.88
CA GLU A 49 3.96 4.31 -5.30
C GLU A 49 5.11 3.78 -6.17
N LEU A 50 4.83 2.77 -7.00
CA LEU A 50 5.85 2.06 -7.77
C LEU A 50 6.09 2.67 -9.16
N LEU A 51 5.00 3.03 -9.84
CA LEU A 51 5.01 3.48 -11.23
C LEU A 51 4.42 4.88 -11.34
N PRO A 52 4.95 5.74 -12.22
CA PRO A 52 4.35 7.04 -12.50
C PRO A 52 2.95 6.86 -13.10
N ALA A 53 2.16 7.94 -13.12
CA ALA A 53 0.90 7.96 -13.85
C ALA A 53 1.18 7.75 -15.34
N ASP A 54 0.26 7.04 -16.00
CA ASP A 54 0.33 6.86 -17.45
C ASP A 54 -0.06 8.15 -18.18
N ASP A 55 0.49 8.32 -19.37
CA ASP A 55 0.06 9.37 -20.27
C ASP A 55 -1.37 9.06 -20.75
N ILE A 56 -2.16 10.10 -20.91
CA ILE A 56 -3.53 10.03 -21.42
C ILE A 56 -3.60 10.60 -22.83
N ASP A 57 -4.45 10.02 -23.65
CA ASP A 57 -4.72 10.54 -25.00
C ASP A 57 -5.54 11.83 -24.97
N ALA A 58 -5.80 12.40 -26.15
CA ALA A 58 -6.59 13.62 -26.30
C ALA A 58 -8.07 13.50 -25.82
N TYR A 59 -8.54 12.26 -25.59
CA TYR A 59 -9.90 11.95 -25.12
C TYR A 59 -9.95 11.53 -23.65
N GLY A 60 -8.80 11.45 -22.98
CA GLY A 60 -8.69 11.10 -21.56
C GLY A 60 -8.54 9.60 -21.27
N PHE A 61 -8.20 8.77 -22.25
CA PHE A 61 -7.95 7.35 -22.08
C PHE A 61 -6.48 7.09 -21.83
N ASP A 62 -6.17 6.24 -20.84
CA ASP A 62 -4.82 5.84 -20.41
C ASP A 62 -4.40 4.44 -20.91
N ASN A 63 -5.19 3.84 -21.81
CA ASN A 63 -4.97 2.49 -22.34
C ASN A 63 -4.79 2.46 -23.87
N MET A 64 -4.51 3.59 -24.49
CA MET A 64 -4.29 3.68 -25.93
C MET A 64 -2.84 3.34 -26.27
N ALA A 65 -2.65 2.45 -27.25
CA ALA A 65 -1.34 1.92 -27.63
C ALA A 65 -0.33 3.00 -28.05
N ASP A 66 -0.79 4.02 -28.76
CA ASP A 66 0.02 5.11 -29.30
C ASP A 66 0.52 6.11 -28.26
N VAL A 67 -0.06 6.14 -27.04
CA VAL A 67 0.43 6.98 -25.93
C VAL A 67 1.24 6.20 -24.90
N LEU A 68 1.12 4.87 -24.86
CA LEU A 68 1.78 4.01 -23.89
C LEU A 68 3.24 3.68 -24.29
N THR A 69 4.09 4.69 -24.29
CA THR A 69 5.52 4.52 -24.62
C THR A 69 6.34 4.02 -23.43
N VAL A 70 7.52 3.46 -23.69
CA VAL A 70 8.49 3.04 -22.66
C VAL A 70 9.74 3.89 -22.76
N SER A 71 9.93 4.77 -21.78
CA SER A 71 11.18 5.53 -21.63
C SER A 71 12.18 4.74 -20.79
N PRO A 72 13.51 5.05 -20.88
CA PRO A 72 14.51 4.47 -19.99
C PRO A 72 14.18 4.67 -18.51
N ALA A 73 13.68 5.85 -18.13
CA ALA A 73 13.27 6.14 -16.75
C ALA A 73 12.10 5.27 -16.29
N LEU A 74 11.12 5.02 -17.16
CA LEU A 74 10.02 4.11 -16.86
C LEU A 74 10.50 2.66 -16.72
N MET A 75 11.47 2.23 -17.54
CA MET A 75 12.09 0.90 -17.42
C MET A 75 12.80 0.73 -16.07
N GLU A 76 13.52 1.75 -15.58
CA GLU A 76 14.11 1.73 -14.23
C GLU A 76 13.04 1.58 -13.12
N ARG A 77 11.87 2.21 -13.31
CA ARG A 77 10.73 2.05 -12.40
C ARG A 77 10.16 0.63 -12.44
N TYR A 78 10.01 0.02 -13.62
CA TYR A 78 9.62 -1.39 -13.73
C TYR A 78 10.62 -2.33 -13.06
N LEU A 79 11.92 -2.11 -13.22
CA LEU A 79 12.96 -2.89 -12.52
C LEU A 79 12.82 -2.78 -10.99
N SER A 80 12.62 -1.56 -10.48
CA SER A 80 12.41 -1.32 -9.06
C SER A 80 11.13 -1.98 -8.55
N ALA A 81 10.03 -1.83 -9.29
CA ALA A 81 8.73 -2.42 -8.97
C ALA A 81 8.79 -3.96 -8.95
N ALA A 82 9.41 -4.57 -9.98
CA ALA A 82 9.58 -6.01 -10.07
C ALA A 82 10.36 -6.57 -8.87
N ARG A 83 11.47 -5.90 -8.50
CA ARG A 83 12.27 -6.27 -7.33
C ARG A 83 11.48 -6.19 -6.04
N LYS A 84 10.80 -5.07 -5.79
CA LYS A 84 9.98 -4.88 -4.57
C LYS A 84 8.86 -5.92 -4.51
N THR A 85 8.17 -6.14 -5.62
CA THR A 85 7.07 -7.10 -5.72
C THR A 85 7.54 -8.54 -5.50
N ALA A 86 8.61 -8.98 -6.16
CA ALA A 86 9.13 -10.34 -6.01
C ALA A 86 9.59 -10.63 -4.58
N ARG A 87 10.25 -9.65 -3.92
CA ARG A 87 10.63 -9.75 -2.51
C ARG A 87 9.45 -9.93 -1.58
N LEU A 88 8.41 -9.11 -1.76
CA LEU A 88 7.18 -9.22 -0.97
C LEU A 88 6.49 -10.55 -1.23
N ALA A 89 6.40 -10.99 -2.49
CA ALA A 89 5.73 -12.22 -2.90
C ALA A 89 6.39 -13.48 -2.34
N VAL A 90 7.72 -13.53 -2.34
CA VAL A 90 8.50 -14.64 -1.80
C VAL A 90 8.66 -14.55 -0.28
N GLY A 91 8.48 -13.37 0.31
CA GLY A 91 8.63 -13.15 1.75
C GLY A 91 10.09 -13.14 2.17
N GLU A 92 10.94 -12.42 1.43
CA GLU A 92 12.33 -12.21 1.84
C GLU A 92 12.37 -11.47 3.18
N THR A 93 13.04 -12.05 4.16
CA THR A 93 13.23 -11.41 5.46
C THR A 93 14.17 -10.21 5.31
N PRO A 94 13.74 -8.98 5.64
CA PRO A 94 14.58 -7.81 5.59
C PRO A 94 15.82 -7.95 6.49
N LEU A 95 16.89 -7.24 6.16
CA LEU A 95 18.12 -7.19 6.98
C LEU A 95 17.93 -6.47 8.31
N GLY A 96 16.84 -5.74 8.46
CA GLY A 96 16.46 -4.99 9.66
C GLY A 96 15.05 -4.41 9.49
N PRO A 97 14.54 -3.76 10.56
CA PRO A 97 13.23 -3.14 10.51
C PRO A 97 13.12 -2.09 9.40
N ILE A 98 12.02 -2.14 8.65
CA ILE A 98 11.67 -1.16 7.63
C ILE A 98 10.44 -0.40 8.12
N SER A 99 10.43 0.92 7.92
CA SER A 99 9.29 1.77 8.27
C SER A 99 8.47 2.09 7.04
N GLN A 100 7.15 1.89 7.15
CA GLN A 100 6.18 2.40 6.19
C GLN A 100 5.30 3.44 6.86
N THR A 101 5.19 4.62 6.24
CA THR A 101 4.45 5.76 6.78
C THR A 101 3.15 5.94 6.01
N TYR A 102 2.07 6.17 6.76
CA TYR A 102 0.74 6.46 6.25
C TYR A 102 0.34 7.86 6.70
N GLU A 103 0.29 8.80 5.77
CA GLU A 103 -0.08 10.18 6.04
C GLU A 103 -1.56 10.39 5.79
N VAL A 104 -2.23 11.03 6.73
CA VAL A 104 -3.61 11.50 6.55
C VAL A 104 -3.53 12.94 6.06
N PRO A 105 -4.13 13.27 4.90
CA PRO A 105 -4.07 14.63 4.36
C PRO A 105 -4.52 15.65 5.39
N ILE A 106 -3.71 16.69 5.61
CA ILE A 106 -3.94 17.71 6.64
C ILE A 106 -5.28 18.45 6.48
N LEU A 107 -5.80 18.51 5.26
CA LEU A 107 -7.08 19.14 4.94
C LEU A 107 -8.28 18.18 5.04
N LEU A 108 -8.04 16.92 5.36
CA LEU A 108 -9.12 15.95 5.48
C LEU A 108 -9.85 16.12 6.81
N ASN A 109 -11.16 16.34 6.75
CA ASN A 109 -11.99 16.42 7.95
C ASN A 109 -12.13 15.02 8.58
N GLN A 110 -11.81 14.90 9.86
CA GLN A 110 -11.86 13.65 10.62
C GLN A 110 -13.00 13.61 11.65
N ALA A 111 -14.10 14.34 11.42
CA ALA A 111 -15.25 14.34 12.32
C ALA A 111 -16.13 13.09 12.19
N ASP A 112 -16.08 12.43 11.03
CA ASP A 112 -16.87 11.24 10.73
C ASP A 112 -16.00 9.97 10.58
N ARG A 113 -16.65 8.82 10.43
CA ARG A 113 -16.00 7.55 10.12
C ARG A 113 -15.29 7.63 8.78
N MET A 114 -13.99 7.32 8.76
CA MET A 114 -13.12 7.56 7.60
C MET A 114 -13.05 6.39 6.61
N SER A 115 -13.44 5.19 7.01
CA SER A 115 -13.36 3.99 6.18
C SER A 115 -14.37 2.94 6.66
N ASP A 116 -14.80 2.07 5.73
CA ASP A 116 -15.64 0.92 6.07
C ASP A 116 -14.87 -0.15 6.86
N ASP A 117 -13.56 -0.12 6.82
CA ASP A 117 -12.69 -0.98 7.61
C ASP A 117 -12.54 -0.52 9.08
N LEU A 118 -13.09 0.64 9.45
CA LEU A 118 -13.12 1.15 10.81
C LEU A 118 -14.49 0.90 11.50
N PRO A 119 -14.56 0.87 12.83
CA PRO A 119 -15.82 0.62 13.56
C PRO A 119 -16.90 1.66 13.27
N PHE A 120 -18.18 1.27 13.34
CA PHE A 120 -19.31 2.20 13.16
C PHE A 120 -19.32 3.35 14.18
N GLY A 121 -18.92 3.10 15.41
CA GLY A 121 -18.85 4.11 16.47
C GLY A 121 -17.56 4.94 16.45
N SER A 122 -16.82 4.95 15.35
CA SER A 122 -15.57 5.69 15.22
C SER A 122 -15.74 7.04 14.53
N ARG A 123 -14.75 7.91 14.75
CA ARG A 123 -14.50 9.12 13.97
C ARG A 123 -13.01 9.23 13.67
N GLY A 124 -12.66 9.93 12.61
CA GLY A 124 -11.26 10.18 12.23
C GLY A 124 -10.45 8.90 12.06
N GLY A 125 -9.16 9.08 11.99
CA GLY A 125 -8.21 7.97 11.91
C GLY A 125 -7.90 7.51 10.50
N VAL A 126 -7.33 6.31 10.40
CA VAL A 126 -6.88 5.71 9.14
C VAL A 126 -7.02 4.19 9.20
N ALA A 127 -7.45 3.58 8.11
CA ALA A 127 -7.39 2.15 7.89
C ALA A 127 -6.25 1.86 6.89
N MET A 128 -5.22 1.19 7.36
CA MET A 128 -4.01 0.90 6.60
C MET A 128 -4.07 -0.54 6.10
N LYS A 129 -4.19 -0.74 4.81
CA LYS A 129 -3.99 -2.04 4.17
C LYS A 129 -2.49 -2.26 4.05
N HIS A 130 -1.91 -3.00 5.00
CA HIS A 130 -0.48 -3.26 5.08
C HIS A 130 -0.17 -4.71 4.72
N TYR A 131 0.86 -4.90 3.90
CA TYR A 131 1.37 -6.22 3.61
C TYR A 131 2.59 -6.50 4.47
N PHE A 132 2.44 -7.44 5.41
CA PHE A 132 3.52 -7.91 6.27
C PHE A 132 4.34 -8.97 5.51
N PRO A 133 5.60 -8.69 5.14
CA PRO A 133 6.37 -9.61 4.30
C PRO A 133 6.73 -10.92 5.01
N VAL A 134 6.84 -10.88 6.32
CA VAL A 134 7.16 -12.02 7.18
C VAL A 134 6.38 -11.92 8.49
N ALA A 135 6.13 -13.06 9.11
CA ALA A 135 5.57 -13.09 10.47
C ALA A 135 6.61 -12.62 11.48
N GLY A 136 6.19 -11.83 12.45
CA GLY A 136 7.09 -11.26 13.47
C GLY A 136 6.47 -10.13 14.27
N GLU A 137 7.29 -9.48 15.07
CA GLU A 137 6.88 -8.29 15.84
C GLU A 137 7.01 -7.01 15.01
N TYR A 138 6.04 -6.12 15.17
CA TYR A 138 5.98 -4.82 14.49
C TYR A 138 5.59 -3.73 15.49
N ASP A 139 6.11 -2.52 15.27
CA ASP A 139 5.74 -1.33 16.03
C ASP A 139 4.78 -0.47 15.19
N LEU A 140 3.68 -0.05 15.78
CA LEU A 140 2.84 1.04 15.32
C LEU A 140 3.16 2.28 16.15
N SER A 141 3.42 3.41 15.50
CA SER A 141 3.50 4.72 16.16
C SER A 141 2.55 5.71 15.49
N LEU A 142 1.93 6.56 16.31
CA LEU A 142 0.94 7.53 15.86
C LEU A 142 1.41 8.94 16.17
N ARG A 143 1.15 9.86 15.26
CA ARG A 143 1.30 11.30 15.47
C ARG A 143 -0.04 11.98 15.25
N LEU A 144 -0.40 12.83 16.19
CA LEU A 144 -1.63 13.60 16.14
C LEU A 144 -1.42 14.92 15.39
N HIS A 145 -2.51 15.40 14.80
CA HIS A 145 -2.52 16.64 14.04
C HIS A 145 -2.18 17.86 14.92
N ARG A 146 -1.28 18.71 14.41
CA ARG A 146 -0.75 19.87 15.13
C ARG A 146 -1.15 21.18 14.47
N ASN A 147 -1.18 22.23 15.23
CA ASN A 147 -1.33 23.57 14.69
C ASN A 147 0.03 24.12 14.18
N TYR A 148 0.03 25.32 13.66
CA TYR A 148 1.24 25.93 13.07
C TYR A 148 2.34 26.30 14.10
N VAL A 149 2.03 26.30 15.40
CA VAL A 149 3.01 26.45 16.50
C VAL A 149 3.36 25.12 17.15
N ASN A 150 3.01 24.02 16.50
CA ASN A 150 3.36 22.64 16.87
C ASN A 150 2.64 22.07 18.09
N TYR A 151 1.55 22.69 18.57
CA TYR A 151 0.70 22.11 19.60
C TYR A 151 -0.29 21.09 19.01
N ILE A 152 -0.51 19.98 19.72
CA ILE A 152 -1.52 18.98 19.38
C ILE A 152 -2.90 19.56 19.60
N ARG A 153 -3.78 19.39 18.64
CA ARG A 153 -5.15 19.91 18.66
C ARG A 153 -6.06 19.06 19.55
N GLY A 154 -7.06 19.71 20.17
CA GLY A 154 -8.12 19.03 20.90
C GLY A 154 -7.74 18.47 22.27
N MET A 155 -6.59 18.88 22.83
CA MET A 155 -6.09 18.29 24.08
C MET A 155 -6.87 18.72 25.33
N GLY A 156 -7.75 19.72 25.24
CA GLY A 156 -8.65 20.12 26.32
C GLY A 156 -9.72 19.08 26.64
N SER A 157 -10.06 18.22 25.69
CA SER A 157 -11.02 17.13 25.84
C SER A 157 -10.33 15.78 25.89
N ARG A 158 -10.94 14.82 26.59
CA ARG A 158 -10.45 13.44 26.62
C ARG A 158 -10.87 12.69 25.37
N HIS A 159 -9.90 12.10 24.68
CA HIS A 159 -10.10 11.27 23.52
C HIS A 159 -9.62 9.86 23.80
N GLU A 160 -10.34 8.89 23.24
CA GLU A 160 -9.97 7.48 23.25
C GLU A 160 -9.65 7.06 21.81
N ILE A 161 -8.46 6.47 21.63
CA ILE A 161 -7.98 6.00 20.33
C ILE A 161 -7.93 4.48 20.40
N GLU A 162 -8.66 3.81 19.52
CA GLU A 162 -8.59 2.37 19.36
C GLU A 162 -7.66 1.99 18.23
N VAL A 163 -6.83 0.97 18.47
CA VAL A 163 -6.02 0.28 17.44
C VAL A 163 -6.60 -1.11 17.23
N ARG A 164 -6.89 -1.43 15.98
CA ARG A 164 -7.47 -2.70 15.58
C ARG A 164 -6.61 -3.38 14.51
N PHE A 165 -6.48 -4.69 14.65
CA PHE A 165 -5.83 -5.56 13.68
C PHE A 165 -6.89 -6.51 13.11
N ASP A 166 -7.16 -6.43 11.80
CA ASP A 166 -8.25 -7.16 11.12
C ASP A 166 -9.60 -7.02 11.83
N GLY A 167 -9.92 -5.78 12.25
CA GLY A 167 -11.14 -5.43 12.96
C GLY A 167 -11.15 -5.79 14.45
N LYS A 168 -10.20 -6.60 14.95
CA LYS A 168 -10.08 -6.95 16.36
C LYS A 168 -9.33 -5.87 17.12
N LEU A 169 -9.89 -5.39 18.23
CA LEU A 169 -9.23 -4.45 19.13
C LEU A 169 -7.97 -5.10 19.74
N ILE A 170 -6.83 -4.42 19.60
CA ILE A 170 -5.53 -4.85 20.17
C ILE A 170 -5.00 -3.89 21.21
N GLU A 171 -5.35 -2.59 21.12
CA GLU A 171 -4.93 -1.58 22.10
C GLU A 171 -5.92 -0.41 22.12
N SER A 172 -5.96 0.29 23.25
CA SER A 172 -6.69 1.55 23.41
C SER A 172 -5.84 2.55 24.18
N PHE A 173 -5.73 3.75 23.64
CA PHE A 173 -5.00 4.86 24.25
C PHE A 173 -5.97 5.95 24.67
N GLU A 174 -5.64 6.63 25.76
CA GLU A 174 -6.33 7.84 26.18
C GLU A 174 -5.39 9.04 26.05
N VAL A 175 -5.90 10.13 25.46
CA VAL A 175 -5.15 11.37 25.26
C VAL A 175 -6.08 12.56 25.45
N GLY A 176 -5.53 13.68 25.95
CA GLY A 176 -6.32 14.87 26.25
C GLY A 176 -6.99 14.85 27.64
N GLY A 177 -7.74 15.91 27.93
CA GLY A 177 -8.49 16.05 29.18
C GLY A 177 -7.64 16.29 30.43
N GLN A 178 -6.34 16.62 30.28
CA GLN A 178 -5.46 16.98 31.39
C GLN A 178 -5.35 18.50 31.58
N GLU A 179 -6.38 19.21 31.16
CA GLU A 179 -6.40 20.67 31.28
C GLU A 179 -6.36 21.11 32.73
N PRO A 180 -5.50 22.09 33.11
CA PRO A 180 -5.47 22.61 34.47
C PRO A 180 -6.78 23.30 34.83
N ALA A 181 -7.15 23.21 36.11
CA ALA A 181 -8.40 23.78 36.62
C ALA A 181 -8.50 25.32 36.44
N VAL A 182 -7.35 25.98 36.30
CA VAL A 182 -7.26 27.41 35.99
C VAL A 182 -6.64 27.55 34.61
N LEU A 183 -7.45 27.97 33.64
CA LEU A 183 -7.03 28.19 32.27
C LEU A 183 -6.00 29.31 32.17
N GLN A 184 -4.78 28.94 31.89
CA GLN A 184 -3.71 29.90 31.54
C GLN A 184 -3.26 29.57 30.11
N ALA A 185 -2.94 30.65 29.36
CA ALA A 185 -2.35 30.48 28.04
C ALA A 185 -1.02 29.73 28.15
N PRO A 186 -0.61 28.96 27.12
CA PRO A 186 0.71 28.33 27.09
C PRO A 186 1.83 29.33 27.32
N ALA A 187 2.89 28.92 28.03
CA ALA A 187 3.96 29.82 28.47
C ALA A 187 4.68 30.53 27.31
N SER A 188 4.81 29.88 26.16
CA SER A 188 5.44 30.43 24.96
C SER A 188 4.56 31.44 24.23
N TYR A 189 3.31 31.52 24.58
CA TYR A 189 2.34 32.34 23.89
C TYR A 189 2.51 33.84 24.19
N GLY A 190 3.05 34.56 23.24
CA GLY A 190 3.25 35.99 23.36
C GLY A 190 4.30 36.44 24.38
N GLY A 191 5.24 35.59 24.76
CA GLY A 191 6.25 35.91 25.76
C GLY A 191 5.68 36.02 27.18
N ASN A 192 4.58 35.32 27.44
CA ASN A 192 3.86 35.40 28.70
C ASN A 192 4.62 34.66 29.82
N GLN A 193 5.04 35.36 30.83
CA GLN A 193 5.68 34.82 32.03
C GLN A 193 4.69 34.04 32.94
N PHE A 194 3.41 34.07 32.64
CA PHE A 194 2.33 33.52 33.46
C PHE A 194 1.62 32.33 32.84
N GLY A 195 2.16 31.76 31.76
CA GLY A 195 1.61 30.59 31.12
C GLY A 195 1.82 29.31 31.93
N ASP A 196 0.98 28.32 31.74
CA ASP A 196 1.12 27.01 32.33
C ASP A 196 2.12 26.17 31.52
N ARG A 197 3.30 25.96 32.10
CA ARG A 197 4.39 25.24 31.45
C ARG A 197 4.09 23.75 31.32
N GLU A 198 3.44 23.14 32.29
CA GLU A 198 3.12 21.70 32.27
C GLU A 198 2.07 21.42 31.19
N TRP A 199 1.08 22.31 31.07
CA TRP A 199 0.08 22.21 30.02
C TRP A 199 0.69 22.40 28.61
N GLU A 200 1.60 23.35 28.47
CA GLU A 200 2.33 23.56 27.23
C GLU A 200 3.13 22.32 26.81
N GLU A 201 3.89 21.75 27.76
CA GLU A 201 4.67 20.54 27.54
C GLU A 201 3.76 19.35 27.18
N TYR A 202 2.62 19.25 27.84
CA TYR A 202 1.63 18.23 27.50
C TYR A 202 1.10 18.39 26.08
N MET A 203 0.70 19.60 25.68
CA MET A 203 0.24 19.85 24.32
C MET A 203 1.29 19.59 23.24
N LEU A 204 2.56 19.66 23.57
CA LEU A 204 3.65 19.35 22.65
C LEU A 204 3.90 17.83 22.52
N PHE A 205 3.68 17.06 23.58
CA PHE A 205 4.19 15.69 23.67
C PHE A 205 3.14 14.65 24.06
N ALA A 206 1.86 14.99 24.13
CA ALA A 206 0.80 14.06 24.53
C ALA A 206 0.71 12.80 23.65
N ASP A 207 1.18 12.87 22.41
CA ASP A 207 1.21 11.74 21.47
C ASP A 207 2.51 10.92 21.49
N SER A 208 3.50 11.29 22.32
CA SER A 208 4.80 10.61 22.37
C SER A 208 4.72 9.14 22.79
N ASN A 209 3.70 8.78 23.55
CA ASN A 209 3.46 7.43 24.06
C ASN A 209 2.43 6.66 23.22
N LEU A 210 1.94 7.21 22.12
CA LEU A 210 1.01 6.51 21.22
C LEU A 210 1.79 5.52 20.34
N ARG A 211 2.29 4.48 20.99
CA ARG A 211 3.09 3.41 20.37
C ARG A 211 2.61 2.05 20.89
N LEU A 212 2.57 1.10 19.96
CA LEU A 212 2.17 -0.27 20.25
C LEU A 212 3.11 -1.23 19.54
N ARG A 213 3.63 -2.21 20.26
CA ARG A 213 4.27 -3.38 19.67
C ARG A 213 3.29 -4.54 19.61
N PHE A 214 3.19 -5.19 18.47
CA PHE A 214 2.24 -6.27 18.24
C PHE A 214 2.81 -7.32 17.30
N ASP A 215 2.32 -8.54 17.42
CA ASP A 215 2.63 -9.63 16.52
C ASP A 215 1.73 -9.57 15.28
N ALA A 216 2.32 -9.80 14.12
CA ALA A 216 1.59 -9.95 12.87
C ALA A 216 2.03 -11.21 12.13
N GLU A 217 1.07 -11.93 11.57
CA GLU A 217 1.33 -12.96 10.59
C GLU A 217 1.74 -12.34 9.25
N ALA A 218 2.44 -13.12 8.43
CA ALA A 218 2.79 -12.67 7.09
C ALA A 218 1.56 -12.63 6.17
N GLY A 219 1.46 -11.60 5.34
CA GLY A 219 0.39 -11.42 4.38
C GLY A 219 -0.28 -10.05 4.46
N PRO A 220 -1.38 -9.87 3.72
CA PRO A 220 -2.17 -8.65 3.74
C PRO A 220 -3.05 -8.59 4.99
N HIS A 221 -2.95 -7.52 5.75
CA HIS A 221 -3.76 -7.25 6.94
C HIS A 221 -4.22 -5.79 6.96
N VAL A 222 -5.28 -5.52 7.72
CA VAL A 222 -5.79 -4.17 7.94
C VAL A 222 -5.46 -3.74 9.36
N VAL A 223 -4.63 -2.69 9.48
CA VAL A 223 -4.37 -2.02 10.75
C VAL A 223 -5.24 -0.76 10.81
N GLY A 224 -6.27 -0.77 11.62
CA GLY A 224 -7.19 0.35 11.81
C GLY A 224 -6.84 1.17 13.04
N VAL A 225 -6.77 2.48 12.90
CA VAL A 225 -6.63 3.42 14.01
C VAL A 225 -7.76 4.42 13.93
N SER A 226 -8.52 4.60 15.00
CA SER A 226 -9.62 5.55 15.01
C SER A 226 -9.95 6.03 16.41
N PHE A 227 -10.55 7.21 16.48
CA PHE A 227 -11.10 7.71 17.75
C PHE A 227 -12.48 7.07 18.02
N VAL A 228 -12.75 6.77 19.27
CA VAL A 228 -14.09 6.43 19.73
C VAL A 228 -14.97 7.69 19.69
N ARG A 229 -16.06 7.64 18.94
CA ARG A 229 -17.00 8.76 18.86
C ARG A 229 -17.81 8.81 20.14
N ARG A 230 -17.62 9.86 20.93
CA ARG A 230 -18.45 10.14 22.10
C ARG A 230 -19.50 11.16 21.72
N PHE A 231 -20.74 10.78 21.77
CA PHE A 231 -21.87 11.70 21.62
C PHE A 231 -22.05 12.46 22.94
N THR A 232 -21.59 13.70 22.97
CA THR A 232 -21.80 14.61 24.10
C THR A 232 -22.91 15.63 23.80
N GLU A 233 -23.61 15.49 22.67
CA GLU A 233 -24.62 16.43 22.23
C GLU A 233 -25.85 16.33 23.11
N THR A 234 -26.21 17.43 23.78
CA THR A 234 -27.48 17.57 24.42
C THR A 234 -28.56 17.73 23.34
N GLU A 235 -29.59 16.93 23.37
CA GLU A 235 -30.70 16.98 22.39
C GLU A 235 -31.25 18.42 22.27
N GLY A 236 -31.32 18.92 21.03
CA GLY A 236 -31.83 20.25 20.72
C GLY A 236 -30.82 21.41 20.75
N VAL A 237 -29.56 21.15 21.02
CA VAL A 237 -28.49 22.14 20.91
C VAL A 237 -27.72 21.98 19.59
N LEU A 238 -27.75 23.03 18.76
CA LEU A 238 -26.95 23.07 17.55
C LEU A 238 -25.47 23.26 17.95
N GLN A 239 -24.70 22.19 17.87
CA GLN A 239 -23.25 22.31 18.08
C GLN A 239 -22.57 22.73 16.76
N PRO A 240 -21.63 23.67 16.80
CA PRO A 240 -20.80 23.93 15.64
C PRO A 240 -19.99 22.66 15.30
N PRO A 241 -19.73 22.38 14.01
CA PRO A 241 -18.88 21.26 13.62
C PRO A 241 -17.55 21.38 14.36
N GLN A 242 -17.17 20.36 15.11
CA GLN A 242 -15.89 20.29 15.82
C GLN A 242 -14.76 19.96 14.83
N SER A 243 -14.75 20.68 13.74
CA SER A 243 -13.80 20.48 12.66
C SER A 243 -12.40 20.85 13.14
N VAL A 244 -11.45 20.00 12.85
CA VAL A 244 -10.01 20.24 13.00
C VAL A 244 -9.57 21.54 12.30
N PHE A 245 -10.38 22.03 11.37
CA PHE A 245 -10.16 23.28 10.62
C PHE A 245 -10.80 24.52 11.23
N ALA A 246 -11.57 24.39 12.28
CA ALA A 246 -12.16 25.52 12.91
C ALA A 246 -11.05 26.43 13.44
N ALA A 247 -10.70 27.38 12.61
CA ALA A 247 -9.85 28.53 12.83
C ALA A 247 -8.36 28.27 13.06
N ALA A 248 -7.57 29.06 12.35
CA ALA A 248 -6.20 29.40 12.64
C ALA A 248 -6.05 30.13 14.00
N VAL A 249 -6.65 29.62 15.06
CA VAL A 249 -6.54 30.19 16.41
C VAL A 249 -5.49 29.40 17.14
N ASN A 250 -4.63 30.10 17.81
CA ASN A 250 -3.52 29.55 18.58
C ASN A 250 -4.00 28.69 19.76
N GLU A 251 -5.20 28.92 20.24
CA GLU A 251 -5.82 28.23 21.36
C GLU A 251 -6.59 27.02 20.89
N MET A 252 -5.87 25.96 20.57
CA MET A 252 -6.49 24.73 20.03
C MET A 252 -6.66 23.63 21.06
N ARG A 253 -6.99 24.03 22.28
CA ARG A 253 -7.37 23.08 23.31
C ARG A 253 -8.74 22.47 23.06
N ASP A 254 -9.63 23.23 22.43
CA ASP A 254 -10.96 22.77 22.05
C ASP A 254 -10.97 22.10 20.69
N GLY A 255 -12.00 21.32 20.43
CA GLY A 255 -12.19 20.58 19.18
C GLY A 255 -11.73 19.12 19.28
N ASP A 256 -11.77 18.48 18.14
CA ASP A 256 -11.41 17.08 18.04
C ASP A 256 -9.95 16.88 17.66
N ALA A 257 -9.25 16.02 18.39
CA ALA A 257 -7.96 15.48 17.96
C ALA A 257 -8.12 14.69 16.67
N ALA A 258 -7.07 14.65 15.86
CA ALA A 258 -7.06 13.92 14.59
C ALA A 258 -5.71 13.21 14.40
N ILE A 259 -5.69 12.11 13.65
CA ILE A 259 -4.46 11.43 13.26
C ILE A 259 -3.83 12.20 12.09
N GLU A 260 -2.53 12.50 12.20
CA GLU A 260 -1.73 13.07 11.12
C GLU A 260 -0.92 12.00 10.40
N VAL A 261 -0.24 11.14 11.18
CA VAL A 261 0.63 10.10 10.66
C VAL A 261 0.46 8.84 11.49
N ALA A 262 0.37 7.71 10.81
CA ALA A 262 0.58 6.39 11.40
C ALA A 262 1.80 5.74 10.71
N GLN A 263 2.69 5.13 11.47
CA GLN A 263 3.88 4.49 10.94
C GLN A 263 3.97 3.07 11.48
N ILE A 264 4.12 2.09 10.59
CA ILE A 264 4.39 0.69 10.92
C ILE A 264 5.86 0.43 10.66
N THR A 265 6.57 -0.08 11.65
CA THR A 265 8.00 -0.39 11.57
C THR A 265 8.22 -1.84 11.98
N GLY A 266 8.97 -2.58 11.19
CA GLY A 266 9.32 -3.98 11.48
C GLY A 266 9.81 -4.73 10.23
N PRO A 267 9.96 -6.04 10.31
CA PRO A 267 9.85 -6.88 11.52
C PRO A 267 11.03 -6.68 12.48
N PHE A 268 10.79 -6.81 13.78
CA PHE A 268 11.86 -6.82 14.79
C PHE A 268 12.35 -8.23 15.05
N GLU A 269 11.45 -9.15 15.37
CA GLU A 269 11.75 -10.56 15.57
C GLU A 269 11.02 -11.39 14.52
N ALA A 270 11.67 -11.58 13.36
CA ALA A 270 11.09 -12.33 12.26
C ALA A 270 11.09 -13.82 12.56
N SER A 271 9.92 -14.44 12.54
CA SER A 271 9.76 -15.90 12.68
C SER A 271 9.82 -16.66 11.34
N GLY A 272 10.02 -15.93 10.24
CA GLY A 272 10.12 -16.47 8.89
C GLY A 272 9.03 -15.97 7.94
N PRO A 273 9.08 -16.38 6.67
CA PRO A 273 8.20 -15.85 5.63
C PRO A 273 6.72 -16.27 5.76
N GLY A 274 6.38 -17.13 6.71
CA GLY A 274 5.01 -17.58 6.95
C GLY A 274 4.38 -18.31 5.76
N ILE A 275 3.06 -18.49 5.81
CA ILE A 275 2.26 -19.07 4.73
C ILE A 275 1.34 -17.97 4.19
N THR A 276 1.83 -17.22 3.20
CA THR A 276 1.04 -16.18 2.54
C THR A 276 0.31 -16.72 1.32
N PRO A 277 -0.79 -16.11 0.86
CA PRO A 277 -1.44 -16.46 -0.40
C PRO A 277 -0.46 -16.46 -1.58
N SER A 278 0.47 -15.49 -1.60
CA SER A 278 1.50 -15.38 -2.62
C SER A 278 2.46 -16.55 -2.60
N ARG A 279 2.97 -16.92 -1.43
CA ARG A 279 3.84 -18.10 -1.31
C ARG A 279 3.15 -19.39 -1.72
N GLN A 280 1.86 -19.53 -1.40
CA GLN A 280 1.06 -20.70 -1.85
C GLN A 280 0.89 -20.72 -3.37
N ALA A 281 0.72 -19.56 -3.99
CA ALA A 281 0.58 -19.47 -5.45
C ALA A 281 1.91 -19.73 -6.18
N ILE A 282 3.05 -19.34 -5.59
CA ILE A 282 4.39 -19.48 -6.17
C ILE A 282 4.93 -20.89 -5.96
N PHE A 283 4.96 -21.37 -4.71
CA PHE A 283 5.65 -22.60 -4.34
C PHE A 283 4.75 -23.83 -4.46
N ALA A 284 4.52 -24.28 -5.70
CA ALA A 284 3.78 -25.51 -5.99
C ALA A 284 4.47 -26.76 -5.43
N CYS A 285 5.79 -26.69 -5.25
CA CYS A 285 6.61 -27.72 -4.63
C CYS A 285 7.63 -27.11 -3.66
N ARG A 286 8.24 -27.98 -2.85
CA ARG A 286 9.41 -27.68 -2.02
C ARG A 286 10.43 -28.80 -2.20
N PRO A 287 11.72 -28.47 -2.34
CA PRO A 287 12.75 -29.51 -2.39
C PRO A 287 12.70 -30.38 -1.14
N SER A 288 12.67 -31.69 -1.31
CA SER A 288 12.58 -32.64 -0.20
C SER A 288 13.93 -32.85 0.51
N ASN A 289 15.02 -32.55 -0.16
CA ASN A 289 16.41 -32.65 0.33
C ASN A 289 17.18 -31.42 -0.13
N ASN A 290 18.27 -31.05 0.57
CA ASN A 290 19.23 -30.03 0.12
C ASN A 290 20.10 -30.57 -1.06
N ASP A 291 19.48 -31.23 -2.02
CA ASP A 291 20.08 -31.84 -3.18
C ASP A 291 19.81 -30.95 -4.40
N ALA A 292 20.85 -30.60 -5.13
CA ALA A 292 20.78 -29.66 -6.25
C ALA A 292 19.80 -30.13 -7.34
N ASP A 293 19.76 -31.44 -7.63
CA ASP A 293 18.89 -31.98 -8.68
C ASP A 293 17.41 -31.85 -8.27
N SER A 294 17.08 -32.05 -6.98
CA SER A 294 15.72 -31.87 -6.44
C SER A 294 15.30 -30.40 -6.41
N GLU A 295 16.24 -29.50 -6.09
CA GLU A 295 16.00 -28.05 -6.12
C GLU A 295 15.75 -27.55 -7.55
N ASP A 296 16.56 -27.97 -8.51
CA ASP A 296 16.44 -27.56 -9.91
C ASP A 296 15.14 -28.09 -10.54
N ALA A 297 14.75 -29.34 -10.24
CA ALA A 297 13.49 -29.90 -10.71
C ALA A 297 12.27 -29.12 -10.17
N CYS A 298 12.27 -28.77 -8.89
CA CYS A 298 11.21 -27.98 -8.29
C CYS A 298 11.23 -26.53 -8.80
N ALA A 299 12.40 -25.90 -8.97
CA ALA A 299 12.51 -24.58 -9.55
C ALA A 299 11.96 -24.52 -10.98
N LEU A 300 12.30 -25.53 -11.80
CA LEU A 300 11.79 -25.65 -13.16
C LEU A 300 10.26 -25.74 -13.20
N GLU A 301 9.65 -26.53 -12.31
CA GLU A 301 8.20 -26.64 -12.21
C GLU A 301 7.55 -25.29 -11.83
N ILE A 302 8.06 -24.63 -10.78
CA ILE A 302 7.57 -23.34 -10.31
C ILE A 302 7.66 -22.29 -11.42
N LEU A 303 8.86 -22.15 -12.02
CA LEU A 303 9.12 -21.10 -13.00
C LEU A 303 8.37 -21.33 -14.32
N SER A 304 8.19 -22.57 -14.73
CA SER A 304 7.36 -22.92 -15.89
C SER A 304 5.91 -22.54 -15.67
N ASN A 305 5.35 -22.82 -14.49
CA ASN A 305 3.98 -22.47 -14.14
C ASN A 305 3.76 -20.95 -14.11
N ILE A 306 4.70 -20.20 -13.53
CA ILE A 306 4.64 -18.73 -13.46
C ILE A 306 4.79 -18.13 -14.85
N ALA A 307 5.79 -18.53 -15.62
CA ALA A 307 6.07 -17.98 -16.93
C ALA A 307 4.94 -18.29 -17.93
N HIS A 308 4.34 -19.47 -17.89
CA HIS A 308 3.20 -19.83 -18.74
C HIS A 308 2.02 -18.88 -18.52
N LYS A 309 1.71 -18.55 -17.27
CA LYS A 309 0.66 -17.59 -16.91
C LYS A 309 1.05 -16.15 -17.28
N ALA A 310 2.30 -15.79 -17.06
CA ALA A 310 2.81 -14.43 -17.27
C ALA A 310 2.90 -14.06 -18.75
N TYR A 311 3.43 -14.95 -19.59
CA TYR A 311 3.67 -14.70 -21.01
C TYR A 311 2.46 -15.00 -21.91
N ARG A 312 1.45 -15.69 -21.38
CA ARG A 312 0.17 -15.97 -22.07
C ARG A 312 0.34 -16.63 -23.45
N ARG A 313 1.45 -17.32 -23.64
CA ARG A 313 1.79 -18.12 -24.81
C ARG A 313 2.47 -19.41 -24.39
N PRO A 314 2.55 -20.42 -25.27
CA PRO A 314 3.38 -21.57 -25.03
C PRO A 314 4.84 -21.15 -24.77
N LEU A 315 5.47 -21.76 -23.77
CA LEU A 315 6.87 -21.50 -23.44
C LEU A 315 7.80 -22.14 -24.47
N GLN A 316 8.84 -21.41 -24.81
CA GLN A 316 9.96 -21.92 -25.60
C GLN A 316 11.10 -22.37 -24.66
N GLN A 317 11.99 -23.24 -25.14
CA GLN A 317 13.14 -23.69 -24.34
C GLN A 317 14.01 -22.51 -23.88
N ALA A 318 14.20 -21.51 -24.72
CA ALA A 318 14.96 -20.30 -24.39
C ALA A 318 14.37 -19.48 -23.23
N ASP A 319 13.03 -19.50 -23.05
CA ASP A 319 12.38 -18.86 -21.91
C ASP A 319 12.79 -19.54 -20.62
N ILE A 320 12.70 -20.89 -20.62
CA ILE A 320 13.05 -21.73 -19.47
C ILE A 320 14.54 -21.59 -19.13
N ASP A 321 15.41 -21.69 -20.13
CA ASP A 321 16.86 -21.58 -19.92
C ASP A 321 17.21 -20.22 -19.28
N THR A 322 16.61 -19.14 -19.79
CA THR A 322 16.79 -17.80 -19.21
C THR A 322 16.36 -17.73 -17.75
N LEU A 323 15.19 -18.28 -17.40
CA LEU A 323 14.68 -18.22 -16.03
C LEU A 323 15.51 -19.09 -15.08
N MET A 324 15.98 -20.25 -15.54
CA MET A 324 16.87 -21.11 -14.77
C MET A 324 18.23 -20.48 -14.54
N ASP A 325 18.78 -19.73 -15.50
CA ASP A 325 20.00 -18.97 -15.30
C ASP A 325 19.85 -17.93 -14.18
N PHE A 326 18.73 -17.18 -14.19
CA PHE A 326 18.44 -16.22 -13.11
C PHE A 326 18.21 -16.91 -11.76
N TYR A 327 17.54 -18.05 -11.75
CA TYR A 327 17.39 -18.86 -10.55
C TYR A 327 18.75 -19.29 -9.98
N HIS A 328 19.66 -19.80 -10.80
CA HIS A 328 21.00 -20.21 -10.34
C HIS A 328 21.84 -19.04 -9.82
N ILE A 329 21.73 -17.87 -10.45
CA ILE A 329 22.36 -16.64 -9.96
C ILE A 329 21.84 -16.29 -8.56
N GLY A 330 20.54 -16.25 -8.39
CA GLY A 330 19.90 -15.91 -7.11
C GLY A 330 20.16 -16.95 -6.02
N ARG A 331 20.11 -18.26 -6.38
CA ARG A 331 20.41 -19.37 -5.47
C ARG A 331 21.84 -19.29 -4.89
N GLY A 332 22.76 -18.66 -5.60
CA GLY A 332 24.12 -18.44 -5.09
C GLY A 332 24.20 -17.55 -3.85
N ASP A 333 23.14 -16.81 -3.51
CA ASP A 333 23.04 -16.09 -2.24
C ASP A 333 22.88 -17.09 -1.09
N ARG A 334 23.94 -17.26 -0.31
CA ARG A 334 23.98 -18.25 0.79
C ARG A 334 22.96 -18.02 1.91
N ARG A 335 22.33 -16.84 1.96
CA ARG A 335 21.34 -16.51 3.01
C ARG A 335 19.98 -17.07 2.71
N PHE A 336 19.55 -17.03 1.46
CA PHE A 336 18.17 -17.31 1.07
C PHE A 336 18.04 -18.50 0.10
N GLY A 337 19.15 -18.96 -0.49
CA GLY A 337 19.22 -20.20 -1.23
C GLY A 337 18.15 -20.34 -2.32
N PHE A 338 17.34 -21.40 -2.21
CA PHE A 338 16.27 -21.73 -3.15
C PHE A 338 15.28 -20.57 -3.35
N ASP A 339 14.79 -19.98 -2.25
CA ASP A 339 13.79 -18.90 -2.30
C ASP A 339 14.35 -17.66 -3.01
N ALA A 340 15.64 -17.32 -2.80
CA ALA A 340 16.29 -16.20 -3.52
C ALA A 340 16.44 -16.47 -5.02
N GLY A 341 16.69 -17.73 -5.40
CA GLY A 341 16.70 -18.12 -6.79
C GLY A 341 15.33 -17.91 -7.46
N ILE A 342 14.27 -18.38 -6.82
CA ILE A 342 12.89 -18.19 -7.31
C ILE A 342 12.56 -16.70 -7.39
N GLN A 343 12.94 -15.91 -6.36
CA GLN A 343 12.73 -14.47 -6.35
C GLN A 343 13.36 -13.77 -7.55
N LEU A 344 14.65 -14.02 -7.82
CA LEU A 344 15.35 -13.36 -8.91
C LEU A 344 14.80 -13.76 -10.29
N ALA A 345 14.36 -15.00 -10.45
CA ALA A 345 13.69 -15.43 -11.65
C ALA A 345 12.31 -14.78 -11.82
N ILE A 346 11.54 -14.57 -10.74
CA ILE A 346 10.28 -13.81 -10.78
C ILE A 346 10.55 -12.34 -11.16
N GLU A 347 11.60 -11.72 -10.62
CA GLU A 347 12.03 -10.37 -11.04
C GLU A 347 12.23 -10.31 -12.56
N ARG A 348 12.89 -11.33 -13.13
CA ARG A 348 13.11 -11.44 -14.58
C ARG A 348 11.80 -11.60 -15.36
N VAL A 349 10.84 -12.37 -14.85
CA VAL A 349 9.50 -12.52 -15.48
C VAL A 349 8.79 -11.17 -15.53
N LEU A 350 8.74 -10.43 -14.42
CA LEU A 350 7.98 -9.19 -14.29
C LEU A 350 8.52 -8.02 -15.14
N ILE A 351 9.76 -8.12 -15.62
CA ILE A 351 10.39 -7.14 -16.52
C ILE A 351 10.47 -7.65 -17.97
N SER A 352 10.00 -8.86 -18.22
CA SER A 352 10.01 -9.41 -19.59
C SER A 352 9.10 -8.62 -20.51
N PRO A 353 9.51 -8.35 -21.77
CA PRO A 353 8.58 -7.84 -22.77
C PRO A 353 7.31 -8.70 -22.90
N ASP A 354 7.41 -10.03 -22.82
CA ASP A 354 6.28 -10.96 -22.88
C ASP A 354 5.27 -10.76 -21.71
N PHE A 355 5.71 -10.19 -20.60
CA PHE A 355 4.84 -9.82 -19.47
C PHE A 355 4.32 -8.40 -19.60
N LEU A 356 5.23 -7.43 -19.91
CA LEU A 356 4.93 -6.01 -19.90
C LEU A 356 4.07 -5.56 -21.07
N PHE A 357 4.09 -6.30 -22.19
CA PHE A 357 3.36 -5.92 -23.40
C PHE A 357 2.24 -6.89 -23.70
N ARG A 358 1.19 -6.35 -24.32
CA ARG A 358 0.11 -7.09 -24.95
C ARG A 358 0.37 -7.11 -26.45
N VAL A 359 0.34 -8.29 -27.02
CA VAL A 359 0.37 -8.49 -28.47
C VAL A 359 -0.98 -9.07 -28.84
N GLU A 360 -1.72 -8.39 -29.69
CA GLU A 360 -2.99 -8.87 -30.24
C GLU A 360 -2.70 -9.43 -31.65
N GLU A 361 -2.85 -10.74 -31.81
CA GLU A 361 -2.79 -11.40 -33.10
C GLU A 361 -4.22 -11.55 -33.66
N ASP A 362 -4.37 -11.33 -34.98
CA ASP A 362 -5.64 -11.49 -35.70
C ASP A 362 -6.04 -12.96 -35.85
#